data_f27f88aba433343c5f75710d26a9616c
#
_entry.id   f27f88aba433343c5f75710d26a9616c
#
_cell.length_a   1.000
_cell.length_b   1.000
_cell.length_c   1.000
_cell.angle_alpha   90.00
_cell.angle_beta   90.00
_cell.angle_gamma   90.00
#
_symmetry.space_group_name_H-M   'P 1'
#
loop_
_entity.id
_entity.type
_entity.pdbx_description
1 polymer ?
#
loop_
_entity_poly.entity_id
_entity_poly.type
_entity_poly.pdbx_seq_one_letter_code
_entity_poly.pdbx_strand_id
1 'polypeptide(L)'
;MFPCDNRSNIEVSMTDDGDFEVKATSTCPKVEKFLNGLSPLSMTDLTDKAESKVFREFLGSDMSANCLTPSAVLTAAWVEAGMIARSNARKGIPLTIEFVND
;
A
#
# COMPACT_ATOMS: atom_id res chain seq x y z
N MET A 1 17.43 2.55 -7.54
CA MET A 1 16.16 2.67 -8.23
C MET A 1 15.59 4.07 -8.05
N PHE A 2 15.03 4.58 -9.06
CA PHE A 2 14.41 5.89 -9.01
C PHE A 2 12.96 5.77 -8.52
N PRO A 3 12.44 6.68 -7.67
CA PRO A 3 13.10 7.86 -7.10
C PRO A 3 13.94 7.57 -5.86
N CYS A 4 13.86 6.36 -5.30
CA CYS A 4 14.72 5.97 -4.18
C CYS A 4 15.09 4.48 -4.32
N ASP A 5 16.09 4.05 -3.55
CA ASP A 5 16.60 2.68 -3.62
C ASP A 5 15.98 1.75 -2.59
N ASN A 6 14.97 2.22 -1.86
CA ASN A 6 14.37 1.41 -0.81
C ASN A 6 13.39 0.39 -1.38
N ARG A 7 13.22 -0.70 -0.64
CA ARG A 7 12.29 -1.78 -0.98
C ARG A 7 11.37 -2.06 0.18
N SER A 8 10.13 -2.39 -0.15
CA SER A 8 9.14 -2.77 0.83
C SER A 8 8.42 -4.03 0.36
N ASN A 9 8.12 -4.90 1.30
CA ASN A 9 7.28 -6.08 1.07
C ASN A 9 6.00 -5.88 1.86
N ILE A 10 4.88 -5.94 1.17
CA ILE A 10 3.57 -5.67 1.76
C ILE A 10 2.66 -6.84 1.48
N GLU A 11 2.12 -7.43 2.54
CA GLU A 11 1.10 -8.47 2.46
C GLU A 11 -0.15 -7.99 3.15
N VAL A 12 -1.28 -8.10 2.46
CA VAL A 12 -2.58 -7.77 3.05
C VAL A 12 -3.44 -9.02 3.01
N SER A 13 -4.04 -9.36 4.14
CA SER A 13 -4.96 -10.48 4.24
C SER A 13 -6.24 -10.06 4.94
N MET A 14 -7.36 -10.59 4.46
CA MET A 14 -8.66 -10.33 5.06
C MET A 14 -8.81 -11.15 6.34
N THR A 15 -9.29 -10.50 7.41
CA THR A 15 -9.59 -11.18 8.66
C THR A 15 -11.02 -11.71 8.64
N ASP A 16 -11.35 -12.55 9.66
CA ASP A 16 -12.70 -13.10 9.80
C ASP A 16 -13.76 -12.01 10.00
N ASP A 17 -13.35 -10.85 10.54
CA ASP A 17 -14.25 -9.73 10.77
C ASP A 17 -14.48 -8.87 9.52
N GLY A 18 -13.82 -9.18 8.41
CA GLY A 18 -13.94 -8.41 7.20
C GLY A 18 -13.00 -7.21 7.12
N ASP A 19 -12.10 -7.08 8.06
CA ASP A 19 -11.04 -6.08 8.02
C ASP A 19 -9.80 -6.64 7.32
N PHE A 20 -8.77 -5.81 7.17
CA PHE A 20 -7.56 -6.18 6.45
C PHE A 20 -6.36 -6.01 7.36
N GLU A 21 -5.62 -7.12 7.53
CA GLU A 21 -4.38 -7.10 8.28
C GLU A 21 -3.24 -6.81 7.33
N VAL A 22 -2.38 -5.85 7.69
CA VAL A 22 -1.21 -5.46 6.89
C VAL A 22 0.04 -5.98 7.59
N LYS A 23 0.79 -6.83 6.90
CA LYS A 23 2.10 -7.29 7.33
C LYS A 23 3.12 -6.77 6.34
N ALA A 24 4.08 -6.02 6.82
CA ALA A 24 4.99 -5.36 5.90
C ALA A 24 6.35 -5.13 6.53
N THR A 25 7.37 -5.13 5.67
CA THR A 25 8.73 -4.76 6.03
C THR A 25 9.25 -3.77 5.00
N SER A 26 10.19 -2.93 5.40
CA SER A 26 10.78 -1.96 4.50
C SER A 26 12.23 -1.69 4.87
N THR A 27 13.05 -1.38 3.88
CA THR A 27 14.42 -0.90 4.11
C THR A 27 14.44 0.58 4.48
N CYS A 28 13.34 1.30 4.29
CA CYS A 28 13.22 2.71 4.67
C CYS A 28 12.60 2.83 6.06
N PRO A 29 13.32 3.39 7.06
CA PRO A 29 12.78 3.52 8.41
C PRO A 29 11.48 4.31 8.49
N LYS A 30 11.33 5.35 7.67
CA LYS A 30 10.12 6.16 7.63
C LYS A 30 8.92 5.36 7.14
N VAL A 31 9.14 4.56 6.11
CA VAL A 31 8.11 3.69 5.53
C VAL A 31 7.74 2.58 6.52
N GLU A 32 8.74 1.98 7.17
CA GLU A 32 8.47 0.93 8.14
C GLU A 32 7.61 1.43 9.29
N LYS A 33 7.92 2.62 9.80
CA LYS A 33 7.11 3.25 10.85
C LYS A 33 5.67 3.48 10.39
N PHE A 34 5.49 3.97 9.16
CA PHE A 34 4.17 4.17 8.58
C PHE A 34 3.39 2.86 8.48
N LEU A 35 4.04 1.81 7.93
CA LEU A 35 3.39 0.52 7.73
C LEU A 35 2.98 -0.14 9.05
N ASN A 36 3.81 0.01 10.09
CA ASN A 36 3.53 -0.60 11.40
C ASN A 36 2.30 -0.03 12.08
N GLY A 37 1.87 1.16 11.70
CA GLY A 37 0.70 1.81 12.30
C GLY A 37 -0.60 1.58 11.56
N LEU A 38 -0.60 0.83 10.45
CA LEU A 38 -1.77 0.75 9.57
C LEU A 38 -2.77 -0.34 9.93
N SER A 39 -2.32 -1.44 10.50
CA SER A 39 -3.20 -2.60 10.71
C SER A 39 -4.07 -2.42 11.94
N PRO A 40 -5.35 -2.78 11.90
CA PRO A 40 -6.09 -3.26 10.73
C PRO A 40 -6.67 -2.10 9.91
N LEU A 41 -6.95 -2.39 8.65
CA LEU A 41 -7.68 -1.47 7.77
C LEU A 41 -9.12 -1.95 7.61
N SER A 42 -10.05 -1.00 7.50
CA SER A 42 -11.45 -1.31 7.20
C SER A 42 -11.73 -1.11 5.71
N MET A 43 -12.90 -1.53 5.25
CA MET A 43 -13.32 -1.28 3.88
C MET A 43 -13.39 0.23 3.59
N THR A 44 -13.79 1.03 4.56
CA THR A 44 -13.82 2.49 4.42
C THR A 44 -12.42 3.05 4.15
N ASP A 45 -11.40 2.48 4.80
CA ASP A 45 -10.00 2.89 4.57
C ASP A 45 -9.57 2.63 3.12
N LEU A 46 -10.18 1.67 2.44
CA LEU A 46 -9.86 1.32 1.07
C LEU A 46 -10.60 2.18 0.04
N THR A 47 -11.79 2.67 0.38
CA THR A 47 -12.70 3.26 -0.60
C THR A 47 -12.97 4.74 -0.40
N ASP A 48 -12.83 5.26 0.81
CA ASP A 48 -13.10 6.66 1.12
C ASP A 48 -11.80 7.39 1.42
N LYS A 49 -11.32 8.17 0.45
CA LYS A 49 -10.04 8.86 0.58
C LYS A 49 -10.00 9.81 1.77
N ALA A 50 -11.10 10.47 2.08
CA ALA A 50 -11.13 11.46 3.16
C ALA A 50 -11.04 10.81 4.54
N GLU A 51 -11.60 9.60 4.67
CA GLU A 51 -11.64 8.88 5.95
C GLU A 51 -10.57 7.79 6.05
N SER A 52 -9.79 7.58 5.01
CA SER A 52 -8.82 6.49 4.95
C SER A 52 -7.68 6.70 5.94
N LYS A 53 -7.44 5.71 6.78
CA LYS A 53 -6.29 5.65 7.67
C LYS A 53 -4.98 5.75 6.88
N VAL A 54 -4.93 5.14 5.71
CA VAL A 54 -3.72 5.14 4.88
C VAL A 54 -3.32 6.57 4.53
N PHE A 55 -4.27 7.37 4.04
CA PHE A 55 -3.98 8.77 3.70
C PHE A 55 -3.73 9.62 4.95
N ARG A 56 -4.47 9.39 6.01
CA ARG A 56 -4.32 10.15 7.26
C ARG A 56 -2.93 9.93 7.87
N GLU A 57 -2.47 8.68 7.93
CA GLU A 57 -1.16 8.37 8.47
C GLU A 57 -0.04 8.85 7.54
N PHE A 58 -0.26 8.82 6.24
CA PHE A 58 0.69 9.35 5.27
C PHE A 58 0.87 10.87 5.46
N LEU A 59 -0.23 11.60 5.62
CA LEU A 59 -0.18 13.05 5.85
C LEU A 59 0.63 13.41 7.10
N GLY A 60 0.59 12.59 8.13
CA GLY A 60 1.32 12.83 9.36
C GLY A 60 2.72 12.25 9.39
N SER A 61 3.18 11.64 8.30
CA SER A 61 4.48 10.98 8.24
C SER A 61 5.58 11.88 7.67
N ASP A 62 6.82 11.42 7.82
CA ASP A 62 7.99 12.09 7.22
C ASP A 62 8.30 11.60 5.81
N MET A 63 7.43 10.76 5.25
CA MET A 63 7.65 10.20 3.92
C MET A 63 7.52 11.26 2.84
N SER A 64 8.26 11.08 1.74
CA SER A 64 8.15 11.99 0.59
C SER A 64 6.75 11.96 0.00
N ALA A 65 6.29 13.10 -0.49
CA ALA A 65 4.96 13.18 -1.10
C ALA A 65 4.80 12.24 -2.30
N ASN A 66 5.90 11.91 -2.97
CA ASN A 66 5.87 11.01 -4.13
C ASN A 66 6.16 9.54 -3.81
N CYS A 67 6.19 9.18 -2.53
CA CYS A 67 6.43 7.79 -2.14
C CYS A 67 5.31 6.89 -2.65
N LEU A 68 5.68 5.74 -3.23
CA LEU A 68 4.71 4.80 -3.81
C LEU A 68 4.08 3.88 -2.77
N THR A 69 4.56 3.89 -1.54
CA THR A 69 4.11 2.95 -0.52
C THR A 69 2.61 3.05 -0.21
N PRO A 70 2.02 4.25 -0.03
CA PRO A 70 0.58 4.31 0.23
C PRO A 70 -0.25 3.66 -0.87
N SER A 71 0.10 3.90 -2.13
CA SER A 71 -0.57 3.27 -3.26
C SER A 71 -0.36 1.76 -3.28
N ALA A 72 0.82 1.30 -2.90
CA ALA A 72 1.12 -0.13 -2.85
C ALA A 72 0.26 -0.84 -1.80
N VAL A 73 0.10 -0.24 -0.63
CA VAL A 73 -0.76 -0.79 0.42
C VAL A 73 -2.21 -0.87 -0.06
N LEU A 74 -2.71 0.21 -0.63
CA LEU A 74 -4.09 0.25 -1.13
C LEU A 74 -4.30 -0.76 -2.25
N THR A 75 -3.35 -0.84 -3.18
CA THR A 75 -3.45 -1.80 -4.28
C THR A 75 -3.48 -3.24 -3.77
N ALA A 76 -2.59 -3.57 -2.84
CA ALA A 76 -2.57 -4.91 -2.23
C ALA A 76 -3.90 -5.22 -1.52
N ALA A 77 -4.45 -4.25 -0.80
CA ALA A 77 -5.73 -4.42 -0.11
C ALA A 77 -6.89 -4.60 -1.10
N TRP A 78 -6.90 -3.83 -2.19
CA TRP A 78 -7.92 -3.95 -3.23
C TRP A 78 -7.87 -5.31 -3.92
N VAL A 79 -6.65 -5.82 -4.18
CA VAL A 79 -6.48 -7.17 -4.74
C VAL A 79 -7.04 -8.22 -3.78
N GLU A 80 -6.70 -8.12 -2.50
CA GLU A 80 -7.18 -9.06 -1.49
C GLU A 80 -8.70 -9.01 -1.35
N ALA A 81 -9.29 -7.82 -1.42
CA ALA A 81 -10.74 -7.64 -1.37
C ALA A 81 -11.45 -8.14 -2.64
N GLY A 82 -10.70 -8.49 -3.68
CA GLY A 82 -11.28 -8.94 -4.94
C GLY A 82 -11.83 -7.82 -5.81
N MET A 83 -11.42 -6.58 -5.55
CA MET A 83 -11.96 -5.43 -6.26
C MET A 83 -11.21 -5.10 -7.54
N ILE A 84 -9.93 -5.46 -7.66
CA ILE A 84 -9.15 -5.24 -8.88
C ILE A 84 -8.14 -6.35 -9.12
N ALA A 85 -7.83 -6.60 -10.37
CA ALA A 85 -6.62 -7.24 -10.90
C ALA A 85 -6.15 -8.52 -10.20
N ARG A 86 -7.06 -9.27 -9.55
CA ARG A 86 -6.66 -10.46 -8.79
C ARG A 86 -5.95 -11.49 -9.67
N SER A 87 -6.44 -11.71 -10.89
CA SER A 87 -5.81 -12.67 -11.81
C SER A 87 -4.41 -12.22 -12.22
N ASN A 88 -4.24 -10.91 -12.46
CA ASN A 88 -2.91 -10.37 -12.81
C ASN A 88 -1.96 -10.47 -11.63
N ALA A 89 -2.43 -10.23 -10.42
CA ALA A 89 -1.61 -10.36 -9.21
C ALA A 89 -1.13 -11.80 -9.03
N ARG A 90 -2.01 -12.78 -9.29
CA ARG A 90 -1.65 -14.20 -9.20
C ARG A 90 -0.60 -14.61 -10.24
N LYS A 91 -0.60 -13.94 -11.39
CA LYS A 91 0.39 -14.18 -12.44
C LYS A 91 1.71 -13.45 -12.18
N GLY A 92 1.77 -12.64 -11.12
CA GLY A 92 2.96 -11.86 -10.80
C GLY A 92 3.21 -10.71 -11.75
N ILE A 93 2.18 -10.23 -12.45
CA ILE A 93 2.32 -9.09 -13.35
C ILE A 93 2.51 -7.81 -12.51
N PRO A 94 3.62 -7.08 -12.72
CA PRO A 94 3.90 -5.90 -11.90
C PRO A 94 3.06 -4.71 -12.30
N LEU A 95 2.86 -3.79 -11.35
CA LEU A 95 2.38 -2.45 -11.63
C LEU A 95 3.59 -1.54 -11.72
N THR A 96 3.69 -0.79 -12.79
CA THR A 96 4.85 0.05 -13.04
C THR A 96 4.44 1.46 -13.44
N ILE A 97 5.36 2.39 -13.19
CA ILE A 97 5.29 3.75 -13.73
C ILE A 97 6.49 3.90 -14.65
N GLU A 98 6.23 4.23 -15.88
CA GLU A 98 7.29 4.40 -16.87
C GLU A 98 7.40 5.85 -17.27
N PHE A 99 8.63 6.32 -17.42
CA PHE A 99 8.91 7.66 -17.92
C PHE A 99 9.12 7.61 -19.42
N VAL A 100 8.39 8.46 -20.13
CA VAL A 100 8.48 8.53 -21.59
C VAL A 100 9.46 9.60 -21.98
N ASN A 101 10.47 9.25 -22.75
CA ASN A 101 11.45 10.18 -23.30
C ASN A 101 10.99 10.67 -24.66
N ASP A 102 10.96 11.98 -24.84
CA ASP A 102 10.62 12.61 -26.11
C ASP A 102 11.84 12.85 -26.98
#